data_2d3ae59c82abebe36f7645c5d27a1451
#
_entry.id   2d3ae59c82abebe36f7645c5d27a1451
#
_cell.length_a   1.000
_cell.length_b   1.000
_cell.length_c   1.000
_cell.angle_alpha   90.00
_cell.angle_beta   90.00
_cell.angle_gamma   90.00
#
_symmetry.space_group_name_H-M   'P 1'
#
loop_
_entity.id
_entity.type
_entity.pdbx_description
1 polymer ?
#
loop_
_entity_poly.entity_id
_entity_poly.type
_entity_poly.pdbx_seq_one_letter_code
_entity_poly.pdbx_strand_id
1 'polypeptide(L)'
;MKKVVFLLTFIFSFSLVSQEPGEDKWGSWHMYFGTNRISEKLSIHSEAQARYYEQLDNFNQLLLRTGLNYHINPNAIATFGYAYIITDGTFGEFPGDRDSKEHRIFQQFILKNTVGKFGFEHRYRLEQRFLDFGERTDTQHRARYRLQVTLPLTKVFFLNFYDEVFLNLQNEIFGQNRLYGALGFNVAKNLSVQAGYLKNHFPSAHFDRLQIALFYNPDLRKKED
;
A
#
# COMPACT_ATOMS: atom_id res chain seq x y z
N MET A 1 -10.11 -49.42 51.42
CA MET A 1 -9.23 -48.44 50.77
C MET A 1 -9.96 -47.91 49.53
N LYS A 2 -10.53 -46.71 49.59
CA LYS A 2 -11.24 -46.07 48.46
C LYS A 2 -10.23 -45.25 47.70
N LYS A 3 -9.97 -45.59 46.40
CA LYS A 3 -9.14 -44.81 45.49
C LYS A 3 -9.98 -43.65 44.95
N VAL A 4 -9.63 -42.42 45.30
CA VAL A 4 -10.18 -41.19 44.70
C VAL A 4 -9.38 -40.91 43.44
N VAL A 5 -10.05 -41.02 42.28
CA VAL A 5 -9.49 -40.62 40.98
C VAL A 5 -9.78 -39.12 40.81
N PHE A 6 -8.75 -38.30 40.84
CA PHE A 6 -8.84 -36.86 40.49
C PHE A 6 -8.82 -36.73 38.98
N LEU A 7 -9.96 -36.39 38.39
CA LEU A 7 -10.08 -36.06 36.97
C LEU A 7 -9.71 -34.57 36.79
N LEU A 8 -8.50 -34.30 36.33
CA LEU A 8 -8.08 -32.93 35.94
C LEU A 8 -8.71 -32.60 34.61
N THR A 9 -9.80 -31.84 34.60
CA THR A 9 -10.38 -31.23 33.42
C THR A 9 -9.53 -29.99 33.03
N PHE A 10 -8.74 -30.13 32.01
CA PHE A 10 -8.00 -29.01 31.36
C PHE A 10 -9.04 -28.21 30.56
N ILE A 11 -9.48 -27.08 31.09
CA ILE A 11 -10.33 -26.12 30.37
C ILE A 11 -9.38 -25.33 29.43
N PHE A 12 -9.34 -25.71 28.16
CA PHE A 12 -8.77 -24.90 27.14
C PHE A 12 -9.70 -23.70 26.87
N SER A 13 -9.35 -22.56 27.42
CA SER A 13 -9.97 -21.29 27.04
C SER A 13 -9.52 -20.93 25.61
N PHE A 14 -10.32 -21.29 24.62
CA PHE A 14 -10.18 -20.73 23.29
C PHE A 14 -10.62 -19.26 23.36
N SER A 15 -9.66 -18.35 23.31
CA SER A 15 -9.96 -16.95 23.01
C SER A 15 -10.48 -16.92 21.56
N LEU A 16 -11.79 -16.73 21.39
CA LEU A 16 -12.39 -16.43 20.10
C LEU A 16 -11.88 -15.02 19.72
N VAL A 17 -10.80 -14.94 18.98
CA VAL A 17 -10.39 -13.72 18.32
C VAL A 17 -11.43 -13.50 17.22
N SER A 18 -12.24 -12.46 17.35
CA SER A 18 -13.15 -12.04 16.28
C SER A 18 -12.30 -11.65 15.08
N GLN A 19 -12.50 -12.33 13.96
CA GLN A 19 -11.83 -11.95 12.69
C GLN A 19 -12.37 -10.61 12.21
N GLU A 20 -11.48 -9.77 11.68
CA GLU A 20 -11.89 -8.54 11.01
C GLU A 20 -12.59 -8.86 9.68
N PRO A 21 -13.58 -8.03 9.26
CA PRO A 21 -14.30 -8.26 8.02
C PRO A 21 -13.38 -8.47 6.82
N GLY A 22 -13.57 -9.59 6.10
CA GLY A 22 -12.79 -9.95 4.92
C GLY A 22 -11.36 -10.44 5.18
N GLU A 23 -10.99 -10.76 6.43
CA GLU A 23 -9.68 -11.30 6.78
C GLU A 23 -9.46 -12.71 6.20
N ASP A 24 -10.51 -13.51 6.14
CA ASP A 24 -10.51 -14.86 5.56
C ASP A 24 -10.61 -14.88 4.03
N LYS A 25 -10.65 -13.71 3.40
CA LYS A 25 -10.86 -13.55 1.96
C LYS A 25 -9.59 -13.11 1.21
N TRP A 26 -9.46 -13.62 0.00
CA TRP A 26 -8.49 -13.12 -0.97
C TRP A 26 -9.01 -11.86 -1.63
N GLY A 27 -8.58 -10.71 -1.13
CA GLY A 27 -8.94 -9.44 -1.74
C GLY A 27 -8.10 -9.09 -2.96
N SER A 28 -8.53 -8.07 -3.69
CA SER A 28 -7.80 -7.60 -4.87
C SER A 28 -7.59 -6.09 -4.85
N TRP A 29 -6.39 -5.66 -5.29
CA TRP A 29 -6.01 -4.26 -5.45
C TRP A 29 -5.64 -3.99 -6.89
N HIS A 30 -6.38 -3.11 -7.53
CA HIS A 30 -6.14 -2.65 -8.90
C HIS A 30 -5.57 -1.25 -8.85
N MET A 31 -4.36 -1.07 -9.39
CA MET A 31 -3.62 0.16 -9.17
C MET A 31 -3.02 0.71 -10.45
N TYR A 32 -3.03 2.02 -10.56
CA TYR A 32 -2.32 2.81 -11.56
C TYR A 32 -1.33 3.73 -10.88
N PHE A 33 -0.13 3.80 -11.42
CA PHE A 33 0.92 4.73 -11.02
C PHE A 33 1.49 5.44 -12.24
N GLY A 34 1.51 6.76 -12.20
CA GLY A 34 2.08 7.61 -13.24
C GLY A 34 3.21 8.48 -12.71
N THR A 35 4.25 8.62 -13.51
CA THR A 35 5.30 9.63 -13.32
C THR A 35 5.43 10.42 -14.61
N ASN A 36 4.67 11.50 -14.70
CA ASN A 36 4.52 12.31 -15.92
C ASN A 36 5.62 13.38 -15.95
N ARG A 37 6.70 13.16 -16.72
CA ARG A 37 7.84 14.07 -16.80
C ARG A 37 7.43 15.36 -17.52
N ILE A 38 7.56 16.52 -16.85
CA ILE A 38 7.17 17.83 -17.38
C ILE A 38 8.34 18.79 -17.61
N SER A 39 9.48 18.55 -16.93
CA SER A 39 10.74 19.27 -17.13
C SER A 39 11.94 18.40 -16.76
N GLU A 40 13.16 18.93 -16.88
CA GLU A 40 14.39 18.24 -16.47
C GLU A 40 14.37 17.83 -14.99
N LYS A 41 13.77 18.64 -14.13
CA LYS A 41 13.75 18.42 -12.68
C LYS A 41 12.37 18.15 -12.12
N LEU A 42 11.30 18.24 -12.92
CA LEU A 42 9.93 18.12 -12.41
C LEU A 42 9.17 16.99 -13.11
N SER A 43 8.38 16.26 -12.34
CA SER A 43 7.35 15.37 -12.86
C SER A 43 6.11 15.41 -11.96
N ILE A 44 4.95 15.11 -12.54
CA ILE A 44 3.70 14.95 -11.80
C ILE A 44 3.52 13.46 -11.48
N HIS A 45 3.42 13.15 -10.19
CA HIS A 45 2.96 11.85 -9.73
C HIS A 45 1.44 11.78 -9.84
N SER A 46 0.93 10.71 -10.42
CA SER A 46 -0.51 10.40 -10.44
C SER A 46 -0.72 8.95 -10.03
N GLU A 47 -1.75 8.69 -9.22
CA GLU A 47 -2.02 7.36 -8.70
C GLU A 47 -3.51 7.20 -8.46
N ALA A 48 -4.05 6.07 -8.91
CA ALA A 48 -5.40 5.63 -8.62
C ALA A 48 -5.37 4.18 -8.17
N GLN A 49 -6.12 3.86 -7.12
CA GLN A 49 -6.22 2.50 -6.61
C GLN A 49 -7.67 2.20 -6.26
N ALA A 50 -8.19 1.10 -6.81
CA ALA A 50 -9.43 0.48 -6.39
C ALA A 50 -9.10 -0.82 -5.65
N ARG A 51 -9.62 -0.96 -4.44
CA ARG A 51 -9.35 -2.08 -3.56
C ARG A 51 -10.65 -2.76 -3.18
N TYR A 52 -10.60 -4.06 -3.11
CA TYR A 52 -11.74 -4.91 -2.80
C TYR A 52 -11.38 -5.91 -1.72
N TYR A 53 -12.35 -6.29 -0.90
CA TYR A 53 -12.19 -7.37 0.07
C TYR A 53 -12.10 -8.74 -0.58
N GLU A 54 -12.73 -8.91 -1.74
CA GLU A 54 -12.70 -10.11 -2.58
C GLU A 54 -12.20 -9.79 -3.99
N GLN A 55 -12.31 -10.73 -4.94
CA GLN A 55 -11.85 -10.54 -6.31
C GLN A 55 -12.86 -9.69 -7.09
N LEU A 56 -12.61 -8.36 -7.18
CA LEU A 56 -13.49 -7.37 -7.84
C LEU A 56 -14.90 -7.27 -7.21
N ASP A 57 -15.03 -7.73 -5.97
CA ASP A 57 -16.28 -7.70 -5.22
C ASP A 57 -16.04 -7.20 -3.79
N ASN A 58 -17.12 -6.79 -3.11
CA ASN A 58 -17.04 -6.18 -1.79
C ASN A 58 -16.03 -5.03 -1.76
N PHE A 59 -16.45 -3.88 -2.29
CA PHE A 59 -15.63 -2.68 -2.37
C PHE A 59 -15.07 -2.31 -0.99
N ASN A 60 -13.77 -2.01 -0.94
CA ASN A 60 -13.10 -1.60 0.30
C ASN A 60 -12.61 -0.15 0.24
N GLN A 61 -11.88 0.23 -0.82
CA GLN A 61 -11.28 1.56 -0.83
C GLN A 61 -10.99 2.07 -2.25
N LEU A 62 -11.33 3.34 -2.50
CA LEU A 62 -10.81 4.11 -3.62
C LEU A 62 -9.78 5.10 -3.09
N LEU A 63 -8.59 5.12 -3.70
CA LEU A 63 -7.55 6.09 -3.40
C LEU A 63 -7.15 6.81 -4.70
N LEU A 64 -7.25 8.13 -4.68
CA LEU A 64 -6.73 9.00 -5.73
C LEU A 64 -5.61 9.85 -5.14
N ARG A 65 -4.45 9.91 -5.80
CA ARG A 65 -3.28 10.65 -5.31
C ARG A 65 -2.60 11.40 -6.44
N THR A 66 -2.16 12.62 -6.15
CA THR A 66 -1.31 13.39 -7.03
C THR A 66 -0.19 14.07 -6.23
N GLY A 67 0.87 14.48 -6.91
CA GLY A 67 1.97 15.17 -6.26
C GLY A 67 2.98 15.71 -7.25
N LEU A 68 3.74 16.71 -6.83
CA LEU A 68 4.85 17.26 -7.58
C LEU A 68 6.15 16.60 -7.13
N ASN A 69 6.82 15.92 -8.03
CA ASN A 69 8.15 15.36 -7.82
C ASN A 69 9.21 16.37 -8.27
N TYR A 70 10.18 16.62 -7.40
CA TYR A 70 11.42 17.32 -7.72
C TYR A 70 12.56 16.30 -7.79
N HIS A 71 13.14 16.13 -8.95
CA HIS A 71 14.29 15.25 -9.19
C HIS A 71 15.58 15.98 -8.84
N ILE A 72 16.09 15.74 -7.64
CA ILE A 72 17.36 16.31 -7.15
C ILE A 72 18.50 15.80 -8.04
N ASN A 73 18.47 14.50 -8.34
CA ASN A 73 19.30 13.80 -9.30
C ASN A 73 18.55 12.53 -9.78
N PRO A 74 19.10 11.70 -10.68
CA PRO A 74 18.45 10.48 -11.16
C PRO A 74 18.08 9.48 -10.06
N ASN A 75 18.77 9.53 -8.91
CA ASN A 75 18.62 8.59 -7.82
C ASN A 75 17.91 9.17 -6.59
N ALA A 76 17.61 10.47 -6.57
CA ALA A 76 17.01 11.15 -5.42
C ALA A 76 15.84 12.03 -5.87
N ILE A 77 14.65 11.75 -5.31
CA ILE A 77 13.40 12.44 -5.66
C ILE A 77 12.71 12.88 -4.37
N ALA A 78 12.40 14.17 -4.27
CA ALA A 78 11.53 14.72 -3.24
C ALA A 78 10.13 14.93 -3.83
N THR A 79 9.09 14.60 -3.07
CA THR A 79 7.69 14.76 -3.51
C THR A 79 6.88 15.46 -2.43
N PHE A 80 6.05 16.40 -2.85
CA PHE A 80 4.95 16.94 -2.05
C PHE A 80 3.63 16.65 -2.77
N GLY A 81 2.64 16.16 -2.05
CA GLY A 81 1.41 15.76 -2.71
C GLY A 81 0.19 15.65 -1.79
N TYR A 82 -0.91 15.31 -2.43
CA TYR A 82 -2.22 15.19 -1.85
C TYR A 82 -2.88 13.88 -2.29
N ALA A 83 -3.68 13.30 -1.40
CA ALA A 83 -4.54 12.17 -1.73
C ALA A 83 -5.94 12.37 -1.15
N TYR A 84 -6.92 11.88 -1.90
CA TYR A 84 -8.30 11.71 -1.48
C TYR A 84 -8.63 10.23 -1.42
N ILE A 85 -9.17 9.78 -0.31
CA ILE A 85 -9.46 8.37 -0.08
C ILE A 85 -10.89 8.23 0.42
N ILE A 86 -11.63 7.29 -0.15
CA ILE A 86 -12.93 6.83 0.33
C ILE A 86 -12.73 5.40 0.77
N THR A 87 -13.14 5.06 1.98
CA THR A 87 -13.05 3.70 2.52
C THR A 87 -14.41 3.25 2.98
N ASP A 88 -14.85 2.11 2.47
CA ASP A 88 -15.93 1.31 3.03
C ASP A 88 -15.28 0.28 3.98
N GLY A 89 -15.53 0.45 5.27
CA GLY A 89 -15.02 -0.43 6.33
C GLY A 89 -15.88 -1.66 6.57
N THR A 90 -16.98 -1.82 5.82
CA THR A 90 -17.89 -2.95 5.96
C THR A 90 -17.55 -4.06 4.97
N PHE A 91 -18.02 -5.26 5.28
CA PHE A 91 -17.93 -6.42 4.41
C PHE A 91 -19.33 -7.02 4.23
N GLY A 92 -19.70 -7.29 2.98
CA GLY A 92 -21.02 -7.83 2.65
C GLY A 92 -22.09 -6.78 2.42
N GLU A 93 -23.35 -7.20 2.45
CA GLU A 93 -24.52 -6.40 2.08
C GLU A 93 -24.98 -5.40 3.16
N PHE A 94 -24.29 -5.31 4.28
CA PHE A 94 -24.64 -4.36 5.31
C PHE A 94 -24.04 -2.99 4.96
N PRO A 95 -24.86 -2.01 4.50
CA PRO A 95 -24.40 -0.63 4.35
C PRO A 95 -23.94 -0.16 5.73
N GLY A 96 -22.66 0.16 5.83
CA GLY A 96 -22.07 0.26 7.14
C GLY A 96 -21.90 1.67 7.62
N ASP A 97 -22.01 1.79 8.93
CA ASP A 97 -21.61 2.97 9.69
C ASP A 97 -20.08 3.15 9.75
N ARG A 98 -19.32 2.45 8.89
CA ARG A 98 -17.85 2.46 8.87
C ARG A 98 -17.24 3.18 7.68
N ASP A 99 -18.05 3.88 6.89
CA ASP A 99 -17.56 4.66 5.77
C ASP A 99 -16.74 5.84 6.26
N SER A 100 -15.63 6.07 5.60
CA SER A 100 -14.80 7.23 5.89
C SER A 100 -14.29 7.90 4.62
N LYS A 101 -14.14 9.22 4.71
CA LYS A 101 -13.44 10.02 3.72
C LYS A 101 -12.15 10.54 4.35
N GLU A 102 -11.09 10.55 3.58
CA GLU A 102 -9.80 11.01 4.07
C GLU A 102 -9.18 11.98 3.05
N HIS A 103 -8.82 13.16 3.54
CA HIS A 103 -7.90 14.08 2.88
C HIS A 103 -6.51 13.88 3.46
N ARG A 104 -5.52 13.72 2.59
CA ARG A 104 -4.15 13.43 3.04
C ARG A 104 -3.16 14.31 2.33
N ILE A 105 -2.34 15.02 3.10
CA ILE A 105 -1.14 15.68 2.62
C ILE A 105 0.04 14.74 2.88
N PHE A 106 0.99 14.65 1.94
CA PHE A 106 2.16 13.84 2.15
C PHE A 106 3.44 14.48 1.62
N GLN A 107 4.53 14.24 2.31
CA GLN A 107 5.89 14.50 1.89
C GLN A 107 6.58 13.14 1.71
N GLN A 108 7.34 13.01 0.63
CA GLN A 108 8.02 11.76 0.31
C GLN A 108 9.42 12.04 -0.18
N PHE A 109 10.34 11.16 0.19
CA PHE A 109 11.69 11.15 -0.31
C PHE A 109 12.04 9.73 -0.79
N ILE A 110 12.52 9.64 -2.02
CA ILE A 110 12.93 8.37 -2.65
C ILE A 110 14.43 8.45 -2.90
N LEU A 111 15.14 7.40 -2.47
CA LEU A 111 16.53 7.14 -2.82
C LEU A 111 16.62 5.82 -3.58
N LYS A 112 17.43 5.81 -4.65
CA LYS A 112 17.67 4.63 -5.49
C LYS A 112 19.16 4.32 -5.53
N ASN A 113 19.47 3.03 -5.48
CA ASN A 113 20.83 2.55 -5.74
C ASN A 113 20.77 1.17 -6.41
N THR A 114 21.89 0.71 -6.95
CA THR A 114 22.01 -0.59 -7.61
C THR A 114 23.20 -1.32 -7.03
N VAL A 115 23.04 -2.62 -6.74
CA VAL A 115 24.11 -3.52 -6.32
C VAL A 115 24.06 -4.75 -7.23
N GLY A 116 25.07 -4.92 -8.07
CA GLY A 116 25.07 -5.93 -9.13
C GLY A 116 23.88 -5.70 -10.08
N LYS A 117 22.99 -6.69 -10.18
CA LYS A 117 21.76 -6.62 -10.98
C LYS A 117 20.51 -6.22 -10.16
N PHE A 118 20.64 -6.02 -8.86
CA PHE A 118 19.53 -5.64 -7.99
C PHE A 118 19.40 -4.13 -7.92
N GLY A 119 18.22 -3.60 -8.27
CA GLY A 119 17.84 -2.23 -8.04
C GLY A 119 17.13 -2.09 -6.70
N PHE A 120 17.58 -1.16 -5.87
CA PHE A 120 16.99 -0.86 -4.58
C PHE A 120 16.32 0.51 -4.63
N GLU A 121 15.12 0.63 -4.03
CA GLU A 121 14.44 1.88 -3.81
C GLU A 121 14.03 1.99 -2.34
N HIS A 122 14.51 3.03 -1.68
CA HIS A 122 14.14 3.42 -0.33
C HIS A 122 13.14 4.57 -0.42
N ARG A 123 11.95 4.41 0.15
CA ARG A 123 10.94 5.44 0.19
C ARG A 123 10.60 5.80 1.63
N TYR A 124 10.85 7.02 1.99
CA TYR A 124 10.44 7.64 3.25
C TYR A 124 9.23 8.51 2.97
N ARG A 125 8.17 8.42 3.80
CA ARG A 125 6.97 9.23 3.62
C ARG A 125 6.41 9.64 4.97
N LEU A 126 6.06 10.92 5.07
CA LEU A 126 5.27 11.48 6.15
C LEU A 126 3.88 11.80 5.61
N GLU A 127 2.85 11.54 6.39
CA GLU A 127 1.46 11.74 6.00
C GLU A 127 0.71 12.46 7.13
N GLN A 128 0.00 13.52 6.78
CA GLN A 128 -1.01 14.18 7.60
C GLN A 128 -2.37 13.75 7.04
N ARG A 129 -3.12 13.03 7.87
CA ARG A 129 -4.38 12.39 7.48
C ARG A 129 -5.52 13.07 8.21
N PHE A 130 -6.44 13.64 7.46
CA PHE A 130 -7.66 14.28 7.95
C PHE A 130 -8.82 13.35 7.61
N LEU A 131 -9.29 12.62 8.61
CA LEU A 131 -10.32 11.60 8.47
C LEU A 131 -11.68 12.17 8.85
N ASP A 132 -12.67 11.84 8.07
CA ASP A 132 -14.07 12.16 8.30
C ASP A 132 -14.88 10.86 8.32
N PHE A 133 -15.50 10.58 9.45
CA PHE A 133 -16.36 9.42 9.70
C PHE A 133 -17.85 9.81 9.75
N GLY A 134 -18.21 10.98 9.21
CA GLY A 134 -19.56 11.53 9.25
C GLY A 134 -19.85 12.26 10.56
N GLU A 135 -19.98 11.54 11.66
CA GLU A 135 -20.29 12.13 12.97
C GLU A 135 -19.05 12.71 13.69
N ARG A 136 -17.85 12.26 13.31
CA ARG A 136 -16.59 12.71 13.92
C ARG A 136 -15.49 12.88 12.88
N THR A 137 -14.60 13.80 13.16
CA THR A 137 -13.34 13.95 12.41
C THR A 137 -12.15 13.60 13.29
N ASP A 138 -11.07 13.16 12.66
CA ASP A 138 -9.81 12.86 13.35
C ASP A 138 -8.62 13.32 12.50
N THR A 139 -7.55 13.75 13.15
CA THR A 139 -6.30 14.12 12.49
C THR A 139 -5.19 13.21 12.98
N GLN A 140 -4.59 12.48 12.05
CA GLN A 140 -3.55 11.51 12.34
C GLN A 140 -2.28 11.83 11.55
N HIS A 141 -1.14 11.58 12.17
CA HIS A 141 0.16 11.66 11.54
C HIS A 141 0.80 10.28 11.45
N ARG A 142 1.43 9.99 10.31
CA ARG A 142 2.00 8.69 10.05
C ARG A 142 3.32 8.81 9.31
N ALA A 143 4.33 8.08 9.78
CA ALA A 143 5.58 7.86 9.06
C ALA A 143 5.54 6.49 8.37
N ARG A 144 6.16 6.40 7.18
CA ARG A 144 6.26 5.15 6.43
C ARG A 144 7.66 5.01 5.87
N TYR A 145 8.17 3.79 5.92
CA TYR A 145 9.37 3.40 5.21
C TYR A 145 9.10 2.18 4.34
N ARG A 146 9.51 2.22 3.08
CA ARG A 146 9.47 1.08 2.15
C ARG A 146 10.86 0.83 1.59
N LEU A 147 11.31 -0.41 1.70
CA LEU A 147 12.41 -0.95 0.92
C LEU A 147 11.84 -1.80 -0.20
N GLN A 148 12.15 -1.42 -1.43
CA GLN A 148 11.78 -2.18 -2.63
C GLN A 148 13.02 -2.70 -3.34
N VAL A 149 12.97 -3.94 -3.80
CA VAL A 149 14.02 -4.59 -4.57
C VAL A 149 13.46 -5.04 -5.91
N THR A 150 14.11 -4.65 -6.99
CA THR A 150 13.77 -5.08 -8.35
C THR A 150 14.91 -5.91 -8.92
N LEU A 151 14.59 -7.10 -9.42
CA LEU A 151 15.52 -8.02 -10.07
C LEU A 151 15.11 -8.23 -11.53
N PRO A 152 15.82 -7.62 -12.51
CA PRO A 152 15.61 -7.92 -13.92
C PRO A 152 15.95 -9.39 -14.21
N LEU A 153 15.02 -10.12 -14.79
CA LEU A 153 15.24 -11.50 -15.26
C LEU A 153 15.65 -11.51 -16.73
N THR A 154 14.95 -10.69 -17.54
CA THR A 154 15.20 -10.48 -18.95
C THR A 154 15.02 -9.00 -19.29
N LYS A 155 15.06 -8.62 -20.58
CA LYS A 155 14.68 -7.26 -21.02
C LYS A 155 13.19 -6.95 -20.79
N VAL A 156 12.39 -7.98 -20.68
CA VAL A 156 10.92 -7.90 -20.60
C VAL A 156 10.43 -8.21 -19.19
N PHE A 157 10.93 -9.26 -18.56
CA PHE A 157 10.45 -9.73 -17.26
C PHE A 157 11.37 -9.31 -16.11
N PHE A 158 10.76 -8.99 -14.97
CA PHE A 158 11.47 -8.68 -13.73
C PHE A 158 10.67 -9.17 -12.51
N LEU A 159 11.36 -9.40 -11.41
CA LEU A 159 10.75 -9.60 -10.11
C LEU A 159 10.81 -8.29 -9.32
N ASN A 160 9.76 -8.07 -8.54
CA ASN A 160 9.68 -6.93 -7.62
C ASN A 160 9.25 -7.42 -6.24
N PHE A 161 9.98 -7.00 -5.22
CA PHE A 161 9.66 -7.29 -3.82
C PHE A 161 9.70 -6.00 -3.04
N TYR A 162 8.80 -5.84 -2.06
CA TYR A 162 8.96 -4.78 -1.08
C TYR A 162 8.46 -5.19 0.30
N ASP A 163 9.08 -4.56 1.30
CA ASP A 163 8.58 -4.47 2.66
C ASP A 163 8.29 -3.02 2.98
N GLU A 164 7.13 -2.72 3.54
CA GLU A 164 6.72 -1.38 3.92
C GLU A 164 6.13 -1.36 5.32
N VAL A 165 6.77 -0.64 6.23
CA VAL A 165 6.30 -0.41 7.59
C VAL A 165 5.60 0.96 7.70
N PHE A 166 4.54 0.99 8.51
CA PHE A 166 3.73 2.17 8.80
C PHE A 166 3.77 2.42 10.30
N LEU A 167 4.21 3.60 10.69
CA LEU A 167 4.33 4.01 12.08
C LEU A 167 3.38 5.18 12.34
N ASN A 168 2.44 4.98 13.23
CA ASN A 168 1.60 6.08 13.71
C ASN A 168 2.43 6.96 14.64
N LEU A 169 2.26 8.26 14.55
CA LEU A 169 2.97 9.22 15.40
C LEU A 169 2.13 9.63 16.61
N GLN A 170 0.97 8.98 16.79
CA GLN A 170 0.06 9.12 17.93
C GLN A 170 -0.38 7.72 18.36
N ASN A 171 -0.63 7.54 19.66
CA ASN A 171 -1.07 6.27 20.25
C ASN A 171 -0.12 5.09 19.99
N GLU A 172 -0.64 3.95 19.54
CA GLU A 172 0.17 2.78 19.21
C GLU A 172 1.05 3.05 17.99
N ILE A 173 2.37 2.92 18.18
CA ILE A 173 3.37 3.26 17.16
C ILE A 173 3.23 2.35 15.94
N PHE A 174 3.12 1.03 16.13
CA PHE A 174 2.98 0.11 15.00
C PHE A 174 1.58 0.20 14.41
N GLY A 175 1.47 0.66 13.18
CA GLY A 175 0.19 0.74 12.48
C GLY A 175 -0.05 -0.43 11.55
N GLN A 176 0.97 -0.80 10.77
CA GLN A 176 0.81 -1.79 9.70
C GLN A 176 2.16 -2.18 9.10
N ASN A 177 2.25 -3.41 8.57
CA ASN A 177 3.33 -3.82 7.68
C ASN A 177 2.77 -4.46 6.41
N ARG A 178 3.44 -4.25 5.28
CA ARG A 178 3.12 -4.84 3.98
C ARG A 178 4.33 -5.54 3.40
N LEU A 179 4.17 -6.83 3.17
CA LEU A 179 5.14 -7.63 2.44
C LEU A 179 4.58 -7.99 1.07
N TYR A 180 5.31 -7.71 0.00
CA TYR A 180 4.88 -7.89 -1.38
C TYR A 180 5.92 -8.60 -2.22
N GLY A 181 5.44 -9.46 -3.12
CA GLY A 181 6.23 -10.09 -4.16
C GLY A 181 5.45 -10.21 -5.46
N ALA A 182 6.08 -9.86 -6.59
CA ALA A 182 5.42 -9.83 -7.91
C ALA A 182 6.33 -10.19 -9.06
N LEU A 183 5.69 -10.67 -10.11
CA LEU A 183 6.25 -10.72 -11.45
C LEU A 183 5.83 -9.45 -12.21
N GLY A 184 6.80 -8.78 -12.81
CA GLY A 184 6.62 -7.60 -13.64
C GLY A 184 6.92 -7.87 -15.11
N PHE A 185 6.22 -7.14 -15.97
CA PHE A 185 6.33 -7.22 -17.41
C PHE A 185 6.46 -5.80 -18.00
N ASN A 186 7.57 -5.53 -18.70
CA ASN A 186 7.79 -4.27 -19.45
C ASN A 186 7.10 -4.36 -20.81
N VAL A 187 5.95 -3.69 -20.93
CA VAL A 187 5.16 -3.62 -22.18
C VAL A 187 5.85 -2.70 -23.18
N ALA A 188 6.36 -1.55 -22.69
CA ALA A 188 7.09 -0.56 -23.46
C ALA A 188 8.12 0.14 -22.57
N LYS A 189 8.94 1.05 -23.13
CA LYS A 189 9.94 1.83 -22.37
C LYS A 189 9.36 2.56 -21.15
N ASN A 190 8.13 3.03 -21.28
CA ASN A 190 7.45 3.87 -20.29
C ASN A 190 6.22 3.19 -19.68
N LEU A 191 6.00 1.91 -19.97
CA LEU A 191 4.81 1.16 -19.54
C LEU A 191 5.21 -0.22 -19.02
N SER A 192 4.85 -0.52 -17.79
CA SER A 192 4.99 -1.87 -17.22
C SER A 192 3.77 -2.26 -16.40
N VAL A 193 3.54 -3.56 -16.29
CA VAL A 193 2.49 -4.17 -15.50
C VAL A 193 3.13 -5.10 -14.47
N GLN A 194 2.57 -5.16 -13.30
CA GLN A 194 2.96 -6.11 -12.25
C GLN A 194 1.74 -6.83 -11.72
N ALA A 195 1.88 -8.11 -11.48
CA ALA A 195 0.89 -8.91 -10.76
C ALA A 195 1.61 -9.67 -9.64
N GLY A 196 1.07 -9.60 -8.42
CA GLY A 196 1.75 -10.18 -7.28
C GLY A 196 0.86 -10.33 -6.06
N TYR A 197 1.43 -10.96 -5.06
CA TYR A 197 0.84 -11.21 -3.76
C TYR A 197 1.32 -10.18 -2.75
N LEU A 198 0.36 -9.67 -1.96
CA LEU A 198 0.59 -8.77 -0.85
C LEU A 198 0.03 -9.37 0.43
N LYS A 199 0.88 -9.55 1.44
CA LYS A 199 0.46 -9.81 2.82
C LYS A 199 0.44 -8.49 3.58
N ASN A 200 -0.71 -8.18 4.14
CA ASN A 200 -0.93 -6.95 4.89
C ASN A 200 -1.19 -7.28 6.35
N HIS A 201 -0.27 -6.91 7.23
CA HIS A 201 -0.33 -7.16 8.67
C HIS A 201 -0.72 -5.89 9.42
N PHE A 202 -1.75 -5.99 10.24
CA PHE A 202 -2.15 -5.02 11.26
C PHE A 202 -1.91 -5.61 12.66
N PRO A 203 -2.00 -4.82 13.73
CA PRO A 203 -1.84 -5.36 15.09
C PRO A 203 -2.79 -6.52 15.42
N SER A 204 -4.03 -6.48 14.91
CA SER A 204 -5.09 -7.45 15.22
C SER A 204 -5.56 -8.29 14.02
N ALA A 205 -5.08 -8.03 12.80
CA ALA A 205 -5.60 -8.66 11.59
C ALA A 205 -4.55 -8.87 10.50
N HIS A 206 -4.80 -9.84 9.61
CA HIS A 206 -3.94 -10.12 8.45
C HIS A 206 -4.79 -10.25 7.21
N PHE A 207 -4.37 -9.65 6.12
CA PHE A 207 -5.10 -9.72 4.86
C PHE A 207 -4.21 -10.20 3.73
N ASP A 208 -4.73 -11.14 2.96
CA ASP A 208 -4.13 -11.65 1.74
C ASP A 208 -4.73 -10.94 0.53
N ARG A 209 -3.88 -10.37 -0.33
CA ARG A 209 -4.33 -9.54 -1.45
C ARG A 209 -3.59 -9.89 -2.73
N LEU A 210 -4.33 -10.07 -3.81
CA LEU A 210 -3.78 -10.00 -5.15
C LEU A 210 -3.62 -8.53 -5.53
N GLN A 211 -2.42 -8.11 -5.93
CA GLN A 211 -2.16 -6.75 -6.38
C GLN A 211 -1.82 -6.77 -7.88
N ILE A 212 -2.59 -6.03 -8.67
CA ILE A 212 -2.33 -5.77 -10.08
C ILE A 212 -2.06 -4.29 -10.24
N ALA A 213 -0.91 -3.95 -10.81
CA ALA A 213 -0.45 -2.57 -10.92
C ALA A 213 0.05 -2.25 -12.33
N LEU A 214 -0.45 -1.13 -12.87
CA LEU A 214 0.00 -0.52 -14.11
C LEU A 214 0.90 0.67 -13.78
N PHE A 215 2.10 0.73 -14.35
CA PHE A 215 3.03 1.84 -14.22
C PHE A 215 3.21 2.51 -15.58
N TYR A 216 2.85 3.78 -15.68
CA TYR A 216 2.99 4.56 -16.90
C TYR A 216 3.78 5.84 -16.64
N ASN A 217 4.92 5.98 -17.28
CA ASN A 217 5.88 7.05 -17.04
C ASN A 217 6.19 7.83 -18.34
N PRO A 218 5.24 8.61 -18.86
CA PRO A 218 5.44 9.36 -20.11
C PRO A 218 6.40 10.52 -19.90
N ASP A 219 7.14 10.82 -20.95
CA ASP A 219 7.93 12.05 -21.08
C ASP A 219 7.09 13.08 -21.85
N LEU A 220 6.54 14.05 -21.14
CA LEU A 220 5.68 15.11 -21.65
C LEU A 220 6.45 16.42 -21.91
N ARG A 221 7.77 16.40 -21.80
CA ARG A 221 8.59 17.57 -22.11
C ARG A 221 8.41 17.95 -23.58
N LYS A 222 8.33 19.25 -23.87
CA LYS A 222 8.38 19.72 -25.25
C LYS A 222 9.72 19.27 -25.83
N LYS A 223 9.70 18.61 -26.99
CA LYS A 223 10.89 18.44 -27.78
C LYS A 223 11.22 19.81 -28.35
N GLU A 224 12.42 20.31 -28.13
CA GLU A 224 12.96 21.40 -28.92
C GLU A 224 13.21 20.83 -30.30
N ASP A 225 12.54 21.38 -31.31
CA ASP A 225 12.71 21.04 -32.71
C ASP A 225 14.08 21.58 -33.24
#